data_e84b20be79138118eabe28e7d6711729
#
_entry.id   e84b20be79138118eabe28e7d6711729
#
_cell.length_a   1.000
_cell.length_b   1.000
_cell.length_c   1.000
_cell.angle_alpha   90.00
_cell.angle_beta   90.00
_cell.angle_gamma   90.00
#
_symmetry.space_group_name_H-M   'P 1'
#
loop_
_entity.id
_entity.type
_entity.pdbx_description
1 polymer ?
#
loop_
_entity_poly.entity_id
_entity_poly.type
_entity_poly.pdbx_seq_one_letter_code
_entity_poly.pdbx_strand_id
1 'polypeptide(L)'
;MTIQSIVENELVDDGHSVWLLNDHREFGYSDGAESEQYLDKVFRSAKDLSSRSSELEGHIKDWPSEYHLTSKRSQLLSGFTFDRSSRVLAVGCGCGAITRFLGETFDSVVSIEGSINRARLARLRTRDLDSVSIVCAPFQKIRFSQKFDIIFCIGVYEYSGWFVDGQDPYDAVLRYFADLLAPDGIVVLAIENQFGLKYFSNSREDHLGTMFEGIEGYHRHPGRVRTFGKVELESNLRKYFPCVEFYYPYPDYKLPDCVVSGQFLASQRAGELVSQSKSRDYSGPRQVFWDESTAALE
;
A
#
# COMPACT_ATOMS: atom_id res chain seq x y z
N MET A 1 24.17 -4.76 3.55
CA MET A 1 24.50 -3.33 3.30
C MET A 1 23.75 -2.53 4.37
N THR A 2 24.38 -1.57 5.06
CA THR A 2 23.71 -0.80 6.10
C THR A 2 22.90 0.33 5.49
N ILE A 3 21.76 0.67 6.07
CA ILE A 3 20.91 1.77 5.58
C ILE A 3 21.66 3.10 5.47
N GLN A 4 22.59 3.36 6.40
CA GLN A 4 23.43 4.54 6.43
C GLN A 4 24.39 4.64 5.22
N SER A 5 24.70 3.53 4.55
CA SER A 5 25.54 3.55 3.33
C SER A 5 24.78 3.87 2.06
N ILE A 6 23.45 3.85 2.09
CA ILE A 6 22.58 4.06 0.92
C ILE A 6 21.70 5.30 1.01
N VAL A 7 21.56 5.89 2.21
CA VAL A 7 20.84 7.14 2.44
C VAL A 7 21.85 8.26 2.64
N GLU A 8 21.72 9.35 1.88
CA GLU A 8 22.61 10.51 1.97
C GLU A 8 22.29 11.42 3.17
N ASN A 9 21.05 11.35 3.65
CA ASN A 9 20.62 12.12 4.81
C ASN A 9 21.25 11.53 6.09
N GLU A 10 21.48 12.38 7.07
CA GLU A 10 21.84 11.93 8.41
C GLU A 10 20.63 11.24 9.07
N LEU A 11 20.83 9.99 9.45
CA LEU A 11 19.83 9.17 10.11
C LEU A 11 20.29 8.83 11.54
N VAL A 12 19.35 8.88 12.47
CA VAL A 12 19.56 8.52 13.88
C VAL A 12 18.70 7.31 14.22
N ASP A 13 19.27 6.30 14.89
CA ASP A 13 18.48 5.18 15.43
C ASP A 13 17.64 5.67 16.62
N ASP A 14 16.35 5.36 16.62
CA ASP A 14 15.42 5.73 17.70
C ASP A 14 15.55 4.83 18.96
N GLY A 15 16.49 3.90 18.98
CA GLY A 15 16.67 2.88 20.03
C GLY A 15 15.76 1.66 19.86
N HIS A 16 14.99 1.59 18.78
CA HIS A 16 14.12 0.45 18.41
C HIS A 16 14.43 -0.10 17.02
N SER A 17 15.61 0.19 16.49
CA SER A 17 16.03 -0.19 15.13
C SER A 17 15.13 0.42 14.03
N VAL A 18 14.62 1.61 14.29
CA VAL A 18 13.98 2.49 13.32
C VAL A 18 14.87 3.70 13.09
N TRP A 19 15.17 3.99 11.84
CA TRP A 19 16.04 5.09 11.45
C TRP A 19 15.23 6.37 11.25
N LEU A 20 15.51 7.41 12.02
CA LEU A 20 14.84 8.70 11.94
C LEU A 20 15.66 9.68 11.09
N LEU A 21 14.98 10.44 10.25
CA LEU A 21 15.55 11.65 9.68
C LEU A 21 15.71 12.70 10.79
N ASN A 22 16.87 13.34 10.87
CA ASN A 22 17.22 14.25 11.98
C ASN A 22 16.26 15.45 12.15
N ASP A 23 15.50 15.82 11.12
CA ASP A 23 14.45 16.86 11.15
C ASP A 23 13.03 16.24 10.96
N HIS A 24 12.80 15.11 11.60
CA HIS A 24 11.52 14.42 11.50
C HIS A 24 10.41 15.21 12.21
N ARG A 25 9.37 15.59 11.44
CA ARG A 25 8.12 16.12 11.99
C ARG A 25 7.12 14.99 12.11
N GLU A 26 6.38 14.99 13.21
CA GLU A 26 5.35 13.99 13.45
C GLU A 26 4.30 14.00 12.32
N PHE A 27 4.03 12.82 11.80
CA PHE A 27 3.11 12.60 10.70
C PHE A 27 1.74 12.18 11.27
N GLY A 28 0.71 12.95 10.97
CA GLY A 28 -0.60 12.84 11.63
C GLY A 28 -1.49 11.69 11.15
N TYR A 29 -0.96 10.65 10.48
CA TYR A 29 -1.76 9.50 10.06
C TYR A 29 -1.68 8.35 11.07
N SER A 30 -2.85 7.85 11.53
CA SER A 30 -2.96 6.76 12.48
C SER A 30 -4.27 6.00 12.26
N ASP A 31 -4.25 4.69 12.48
CA ASP A 31 -5.46 3.85 12.54
C ASP A 31 -6.16 3.96 13.92
N GLY A 32 -5.68 4.86 14.78
CA GLY A 32 -6.13 5.07 16.16
C GLY A 32 -5.20 4.43 17.18
N ALA A 33 -4.97 5.15 18.27
CA ALA A 33 -4.02 4.74 19.32
C ALA A 33 -4.37 3.36 19.93
N GLU A 34 -5.66 3.03 20.06
CA GLU A 34 -6.11 1.75 20.59
C GLU A 34 -5.76 0.59 19.68
N SER A 35 -5.95 0.76 18.35
CA SER A 35 -5.61 -0.23 17.34
C SER A 35 -4.10 -0.46 17.29
N GLU A 36 -3.31 0.60 17.31
CA GLU A 36 -1.84 0.51 17.30
C GLU A 36 -1.29 -0.16 18.57
N GLN A 37 -1.85 0.16 19.74
CA GLN A 37 -1.50 -0.51 21.01
C GLN A 37 -1.87 -2.00 21.00
N TYR A 38 -3.00 -2.34 20.39
CA TYR A 38 -3.39 -3.74 20.23
C TYR A 38 -2.40 -4.49 19.36
N LEU A 39 -2.02 -3.95 18.20
CA LEU A 39 -1.04 -4.54 17.31
C LEU A 39 0.33 -4.68 17.97
N ASP A 40 0.78 -3.72 18.78
CA ASP A 40 2.03 -3.82 19.54
C ASP A 40 2.03 -5.04 20.46
N LYS A 41 0.94 -5.24 21.23
CA LYS A 41 0.78 -6.40 22.11
C LYS A 41 0.82 -7.72 21.34
N VAL A 42 0.09 -7.79 20.23
CA VAL A 42 0.05 -8.98 19.37
C VAL A 42 1.44 -9.29 18.82
N PHE A 43 2.10 -8.31 18.21
CA PHE A 43 3.43 -8.55 17.61
C PHE A 43 4.50 -8.90 18.65
N ARG A 44 4.44 -8.37 19.88
CA ARG A 44 5.37 -8.76 20.96
C ARG A 44 5.18 -10.19 21.42
N SER A 45 3.95 -10.67 21.48
CA SER A 45 3.62 -12.01 22.00
C SER A 45 3.71 -13.10 20.94
N ALA A 46 3.48 -12.77 19.66
CA ALA A 46 3.47 -13.75 18.58
C ALA A 46 4.85 -14.36 18.33
N LYS A 47 4.85 -15.66 18.10
CA LYS A 47 6.03 -16.45 17.74
C LYS A 47 6.22 -16.49 16.23
N ASP A 48 5.14 -16.58 15.48
CA ASP A 48 5.12 -16.54 14.03
C ASP A 48 4.64 -15.18 13.53
N LEU A 49 5.56 -14.38 12.99
CA LEU A 49 5.28 -13.07 12.41
C LEU A 49 5.21 -13.12 10.87
N SER A 50 5.26 -14.31 10.28
CA SER A 50 5.28 -14.46 8.82
C SER A 50 4.07 -13.81 8.13
N SER A 51 4.23 -13.53 6.85
CA SER A 51 3.16 -12.95 6.04
C SER A 51 1.92 -13.87 5.88
N ARG A 52 2.08 -15.17 6.24
CA ARG A 52 1.03 -16.20 6.20
C ARG A 52 0.73 -16.82 7.57
N SER A 53 1.02 -16.10 8.64
CA SER A 53 0.87 -16.59 10.01
C SER A 53 -0.59 -16.80 10.38
N SER A 54 -0.97 -18.06 10.64
CA SER A 54 -2.27 -18.40 11.22
C SER A 54 -2.40 -17.95 12.68
N GLU A 55 -1.28 -17.82 13.40
CA GLU A 55 -1.23 -17.26 14.75
C GLU A 55 -1.72 -15.80 14.73
N LEU A 56 -1.20 -14.98 13.81
CA LEU A 56 -1.65 -13.60 13.67
C LEU A 56 -3.11 -13.50 13.25
N GLU A 57 -3.56 -14.35 12.33
CA GLU A 57 -4.99 -14.39 11.94
C GLU A 57 -5.92 -14.71 13.11
N GLY A 58 -5.48 -15.52 14.06
CA GLY A 58 -6.22 -15.81 15.29
C GLY A 58 -6.46 -14.59 16.21
N HIS A 59 -5.76 -13.49 16.00
CA HIS A 59 -5.91 -12.24 16.71
C HIS A 59 -6.80 -11.19 16.01
N ILE A 60 -7.42 -11.54 14.88
CA ILE A 60 -8.33 -10.65 14.16
C ILE A 60 -9.63 -10.52 14.94
N LYS A 61 -10.05 -9.27 15.22
CA LYS A 61 -11.27 -8.96 15.96
C LYS A 61 -12.11 -7.83 15.36
N ASP A 62 -11.49 -6.99 14.53
CA ASP A 62 -12.06 -5.80 13.92
C ASP A 62 -11.35 -5.48 12.61
N TRP A 63 -11.84 -4.47 11.88
CA TRP A 63 -11.25 -4.07 10.60
C TRP A 63 -9.76 -3.69 10.68
N PRO A 64 -9.30 -2.83 11.63
CA PRO A 64 -7.88 -2.52 11.72
C PRO A 64 -7.01 -3.76 11.95
N SER A 65 -7.43 -4.67 12.81
CA SER A 65 -6.69 -5.92 13.05
C SER A 65 -6.73 -6.85 11.84
N GLU A 66 -7.86 -6.97 11.13
CA GLU A 66 -7.92 -7.74 9.88
C GLU A 66 -6.96 -7.17 8.84
N TYR A 67 -6.97 -5.86 8.62
CA TYR A 67 -6.11 -5.19 7.66
C TYR A 67 -4.62 -5.46 7.90
N HIS A 68 -4.19 -5.53 9.16
CA HIS A 68 -2.78 -5.70 9.50
C HIS A 68 -2.35 -7.14 9.75
N LEU A 69 -3.24 -8.04 10.18
CA LEU A 69 -2.87 -9.38 10.64
C LEU A 69 -3.16 -10.48 9.63
N THR A 70 -4.07 -10.25 8.68
CA THR A 70 -4.45 -11.26 7.69
C THR A 70 -3.34 -11.58 6.70
N SER A 71 -3.24 -12.84 6.29
CA SER A 71 -2.39 -13.31 5.20
C SER A 71 -2.79 -12.75 3.83
N LYS A 72 -4.04 -12.31 3.67
CA LYS A 72 -4.57 -11.79 2.40
C LYS A 72 -3.85 -10.54 1.90
N ARG A 73 -3.25 -9.74 2.79
CA ARG A 73 -2.43 -8.61 2.37
C ARG A 73 -1.32 -9.02 1.39
N SER A 74 -0.65 -10.13 1.67
CA SER A 74 0.43 -10.65 0.81
C SER A 74 -0.07 -11.22 -0.51
N GLN A 75 -1.35 -11.62 -0.61
CA GLN A 75 -1.93 -12.15 -1.85
C GLN A 75 -1.92 -11.14 -2.99
N LEU A 76 -1.94 -9.84 -2.68
CA LEU A 76 -1.78 -8.79 -3.69
C LEU A 76 -0.53 -8.99 -4.58
N LEU A 77 0.54 -9.48 -3.99
CA LEU A 77 1.86 -9.61 -4.64
C LEU A 77 2.31 -11.05 -4.87
N SER A 78 1.73 -12.02 -4.18
CA SER A 78 2.20 -13.40 -4.17
C SER A 78 2.07 -14.15 -5.51
N GLY A 79 1.26 -13.63 -6.44
CA GLY A 79 1.11 -14.17 -7.79
C GLY A 79 2.22 -13.72 -8.77
N PHE A 80 3.06 -12.78 -8.38
CA PHE A 80 4.15 -12.27 -9.20
C PHE A 80 5.47 -12.97 -8.86
N THR A 81 6.30 -13.15 -9.87
CA THR A 81 7.66 -13.68 -9.68
C THR A 81 8.64 -12.51 -9.65
N PHE A 82 9.40 -12.42 -8.59
CA PHE A 82 10.41 -11.38 -8.39
C PHE A 82 11.81 -11.98 -8.33
N ASP A 83 12.81 -11.24 -8.80
CA ASP A 83 14.21 -11.59 -8.53
C ASP A 83 14.54 -11.21 -7.08
N ARG A 84 14.90 -12.21 -6.27
CA ARG A 84 15.23 -12.06 -4.85
C ARG A 84 16.35 -11.06 -4.59
N SER A 85 17.28 -10.92 -5.53
CA SER A 85 18.44 -10.00 -5.42
C SER A 85 18.09 -8.54 -5.71
N SER A 86 16.86 -8.22 -6.15
CA SER A 86 16.42 -6.87 -6.43
C SER A 86 16.52 -5.97 -5.20
N ARG A 87 16.99 -4.74 -5.41
CA ARG A 87 16.99 -3.67 -4.40
C ARG A 87 15.60 -3.05 -4.34
N VAL A 88 14.96 -3.15 -3.20
CA VAL A 88 13.56 -2.78 -3.02
C VAL A 88 13.41 -1.54 -2.14
N LEU A 89 12.58 -0.60 -2.61
CA LEU A 89 12.05 0.49 -1.82
C LEU A 89 10.54 0.29 -1.63
N ALA A 90 10.07 0.30 -0.40
CA ALA A 90 8.65 0.31 -0.05
C ALA A 90 8.27 1.64 0.59
N VAL A 91 7.33 2.36 -0.01
CA VAL A 91 6.85 3.67 0.46
C VAL A 91 5.53 3.51 1.18
N GLY A 92 5.46 3.98 2.43
CA GLY A 92 4.29 3.85 3.29
C GLY A 92 4.10 2.44 3.82
N CYS A 93 5.04 1.96 4.63
CA CYS A 93 5.02 0.58 5.11
C CYS A 93 3.90 0.28 6.13
N GLY A 94 3.26 1.30 6.68
CA GLY A 94 2.23 1.15 7.69
C GLY A 94 2.73 0.33 8.90
N CYS A 95 1.91 -0.60 9.37
CA CYS A 95 2.31 -1.53 10.45
C CYS A 95 3.03 -2.79 9.95
N GLY A 96 3.54 -2.78 8.72
CA GLY A 96 4.49 -3.77 8.23
C GLY A 96 3.90 -5.03 7.57
N ALA A 97 2.61 -5.07 7.23
CA ALA A 97 2.02 -6.27 6.63
C ALA A 97 2.65 -6.63 5.25
N ILE A 98 2.74 -5.66 4.35
CA ILE A 98 3.41 -5.84 3.06
C ILE A 98 4.94 -5.91 3.24
N THR A 99 5.51 -5.08 4.12
CA THR A 99 6.96 -5.08 4.39
C THR A 99 7.46 -6.45 4.86
N ARG A 100 6.66 -7.15 5.67
CA ARG A 100 6.97 -8.53 6.08
C ARG A 100 7.09 -9.46 4.87
N PHE A 101 6.10 -9.45 3.97
CA PHE A 101 6.14 -10.23 2.73
C PHE A 101 7.35 -9.87 1.85
N LEU A 102 7.65 -8.58 1.72
CA LEU A 102 8.82 -8.13 0.94
C LEU A 102 10.13 -8.64 1.57
N GLY A 103 10.28 -8.54 2.89
CA GLY A 103 11.47 -9.03 3.59
C GLY A 103 11.64 -10.56 3.57
N GLU A 104 10.55 -11.32 3.38
CA GLU A 104 10.59 -12.76 3.14
C GLU A 104 10.96 -13.09 1.69
N THR A 105 10.69 -12.17 0.76
CA THR A 105 10.88 -12.35 -0.67
C THR A 105 12.25 -11.88 -1.15
N PHE A 106 12.73 -10.74 -0.63
CA PHE A 106 13.92 -10.06 -1.13
C PHE A 106 15.06 -10.04 -0.09
N ASP A 107 16.30 -9.99 -0.59
CA ASP A 107 17.50 -9.92 0.24
C ASP A 107 17.80 -8.52 0.78
N SER A 108 17.17 -7.46 0.21
CA SER A 108 17.36 -6.07 0.62
C SER A 108 16.11 -5.23 0.40
N VAL A 109 15.50 -4.78 1.49
CA VAL A 109 14.29 -3.95 1.51
C VAL A 109 14.51 -2.73 2.37
N VAL A 110 14.32 -1.54 1.80
CA VAL A 110 14.19 -0.29 2.54
C VAL A 110 12.72 0.07 2.57
N SER A 111 12.17 0.26 3.75
CA SER A 111 10.77 0.67 3.92
C SER A 111 10.69 2.02 4.62
N ILE A 112 9.90 2.93 4.08
CA ILE A 112 9.69 4.28 4.63
C ILE A 112 8.28 4.37 5.21
N GLU A 113 8.17 5.00 6.38
CA GLU A 113 6.90 5.31 7.03
C GLU A 113 6.95 6.73 7.62
N GLY A 114 5.86 7.49 7.49
CA GLY A 114 5.78 8.84 8.04
C GLY A 114 5.54 8.87 9.55
N SER A 115 4.77 7.91 10.07
CA SER A 115 4.40 7.82 11.49
C SER A 115 5.40 6.97 12.27
N ILE A 116 5.99 7.52 13.33
CA ILE A 116 6.95 6.79 14.16
C ILE A 116 6.34 5.56 14.84
N ASN A 117 5.08 5.65 15.29
CA ASN A 117 4.41 4.52 15.93
C ASN A 117 4.23 3.36 14.95
N ARG A 118 3.79 3.65 13.74
CA ARG A 118 3.61 2.65 12.69
C ARG A 118 4.95 2.08 12.21
N ALA A 119 5.98 2.91 12.08
CA ALA A 119 7.34 2.45 11.76
C ALA A 119 7.89 1.48 12.80
N ARG A 120 7.66 1.76 14.10
CA ARG A 120 8.03 0.84 15.20
C ARG A 120 7.25 -0.47 15.14
N LEU A 121 5.96 -0.42 14.82
CA LEU A 121 5.14 -1.63 14.60
C LEU A 121 5.65 -2.44 13.41
N ALA A 122 6.00 -1.79 12.30
CA ALA A 122 6.59 -2.44 11.14
C ALA A 122 7.93 -3.11 11.49
N ARG A 123 8.79 -2.43 12.26
CA ARG A 123 10.05 -3.03 12.74
C ARG A 123 9.79 -4.21 13.66
N LEU A 124 8.85 -4.08 14.58
CA LEU A 124 8.49 -5.16 15.49
C LEU A 124 7.99 -6.41 14.74
N ARG A 125 7.17 -6.21 13.69
CA ARG A 125 6.70 -7.30 12.84
C ARG A 125 7.80 -7.96 12.00
N THR A 126 8.86 -7.23 11.69
CA THR A 126 9.97 -7.70 10.86
C THR A 126 11.25 -7.91 11.66
N ARG A 127 11.17 -7.99 13.02
CA ARG A 127 12.33 -8.03 13.93
C ARG A 127 13.32 -9.16 13.69
N ASP A 128 12.86 -10.25 13.09
CA ASP A 128 13.62 -11.45 12.74
C ASP A 128 14.17 -11.42 11.30
N LEU A 129 13.98 -10.32 10.57
CA LEU A 129 14.42 -10.15 9.18
C LEU A 129 15.54 -9.11 9.10
N ASP A 130 16.76 -9.56 8.87
CA ASP A 130 17.92 -8.69 8.66
C ASP A 130 17.90 -7.99 7.29
N SER A 131 17.09 -8.51 6.35
CA SER A 131 16.90 -7.93 5.02
C SER A 131 16.15 -6.61 5.03
N VAL A 132 15.47 -6.25 6.13
CA VAL A 132 14.55 -5.10 6.20
C VAL A 132 15.13 -3.97 7.04
N SER A 133 15.22 -2.79 6.45
CA SER A 133 15.52 -1.53 7.14
C SER A 133 14.28 -0.63 7.12
N ILE A 134 13.88 -0.10 8.29
CA ILE A 134 12.75 0.82 8.43
C ILE A 134 13.27 2.24 8.65
N VAL A 135 12.82 3.19 7.83
CA VAL A 135 13.14 4.62 7.94
C VAL A 135 11.85 5.39 8.24
N CYS A 136 11.85 6.17 9.31
CA CYS A 136 10.73 7.04 9.63
C CYS A 136 11.01 8.46 9.14
N ALA A 137 10.34 8.84 8.05
CA ALA A 137 10.46 10.17 7.45
C ALA A 137 9.35 10.41 6.41
N PRO A 138 9.07 11.67 6.03
CA PRO A 138 8.39 11.97 4.77
C PRO A 138 9.25 11.46 3.61
N PHE A 139 8.73 10.52 2.82
CA PHE A 139 9.54 9.79 1.83
C PHE A 139 10.22 10.72 0.81
N GLN A 140 9.54 11.79 0.39
CA GLN A 140 10.09 12.76 -0.57
C GLN A 140 11.29 13.57 -0.03
N LYS A 141 11.59 13.51 1.27
CA LYS A 141 12.75 14.15 1.87
C LYS A 141 13.98 13.26 1.94
N ILE A 142 13.81 11.97 1.70
CA ILE A 142 14.93 11.02 1.71
C ILE A 142 15.66 11.08 0.37
N ARG A 143 16.98 11.25 0.45
CA ARG A 143 17.90 11.15 -0.70
C ARG A 143 18.68 9.85 -0.61
N PHE A 144 18.72 9.14 -1.71
CA PHE A 144 19.42 7.87 -1.83
C PHE A 144 20.64 8.01 -2.73
N SER A 145 21.76 7.41 -2.33
CA SER A 145 22.98 7.30 -3.13
C SER A 145 22.92 6.18 -4.17
N GLN A 146 21.88 5.36 -4.12
CA GLN A 146 21.64 4.26 -5.05
C GLN A 146 20.25 4.33 -5.70
N LYS A 147 20.09 3.58 -6.79
CA LYS A 147 18.79 3.35 -7.44
C LYS A 147 18.20 2.03 -6.97
N PHE A 148 16.88 1.89 -7.16
CA PHE A 148 16.12 0.70 -6.79
C PHE A 148 15.61 -0.02 -8.04
N ASP A 149 15.60 -1.34 -7.97
CA ASP A 149 15.10 -2.17 -9.05
C ASP A 149 13.57 -2.27 -9.00
N ILE A 150 13.00 -2.20 -7.77
CA ILE A 150 11.55 -2.20 -7.58
C ILE A 150 11.17 -1.17 -6.50
N ILE A 151 10.16 -0.34 -6.81
CA ILE A 151 9.54 0.58 -5.86
C ILE A 151 8.10 0.14 -5.65
N PHE A 152 7.72 -0.17 -4.41
CA PHE A 152 6.35 -0.47 -4.01
C PHE A 152 5.70 0.75 -3.37
N CYS A 153 4.52 1.14 -3.86
CA CYS A 153 3.68 2.20 -3.34
C CYS A 153 2.24 1.68 -3.24
N ILE A 154 1.89 1.09 -2.12
CA ILE A 154 0.64 0.34 -1.92
C ILE A 154 -0.27 1.07 -0.94
N GLY A 155 -1.32 1.73 -1.43
CA GLY A 155 -2.26 2.49 -0.60
C GLY A 155 -1.64 3.76 -0.01
N VAL A 156 -0.88 4.50 -0.80
CA VAL A 156 -0.16 5.71 -0.37
C VAL A 156 -0.28 6.84 -1.38
N TYR A 157 -0.26 6.54 -2.66
CA TYR A 157 -0.26 7.54 -3.72
C TYR A 157 -1.47 8.48 -3.65
N GLU A 158 -2.62 7.97 -3.26
CA GLU A 158 -3.87 8.71 -3.06
C GLU A 158 -3.75 9.85 -2.03
N TYR A 159 -2.84 9.70 -1.07
CA TYR A 159 -2.59 10.70 -0.02
C TYR A 159 -1.57 11.78 -0.42
N SER A 160 -1.03 11.75 -1.64
CA SER A 160 -0.01 12.70 -2.09
C SER A 160 -0.44 14.16 -1.91
N GLY A 161 -1.71 14.47 -2.18
CA GLY A 161 -2.26 15.83 -1.98
C GLY A 161 -2.26 16.31 -0.53
N TRP A 162 -2.14 15.39 0.43
CA TRP A 162 -2.09 15.73 1.86
C TRP A 162 -0.66 15.89 2.37
N PHE A 163 0.29 15.12 1.83
CA PHE A 163 1.60 14.97 2.44
C PHE A 163 2.77 15.46 1.58
N VAL A 164 2.51 15.81 0.33
CA VAL A 164 3.54 16.30 -0.59
C VAL A 164 3.25 17.74 -0.96
N ASP A 165 4.20 18.62 -0.69
CA ASP A 165 4.09 20.05 -1.02
C ASP A 165 4.22 20.28 -2.53
N GLY A 166 3.53 21.29 -3.07
CA GLY A 166 3.66 21.69 -4.47
C GLY A 166 2.32 21.91 -5.18
N GLN A 167 2.38 22.37 -6.42
CA GLN A 167 1.18 22.62 -7.23
C GLN A 167 0.53 21.32 -7.73
N ASP A 168 1.36 20.32 -8.06
CA ASP A 168 0.92 18.97 -8.45
C ASP A 168 1.68 17.91 -7.64
N PRO A 169 1.19 17.58 -6.43
CA PRO A 169 1.82 16.61 -5.55
C PRO A 169 1.86 15.20 -6.14
N TYR A 170 0.88 14.83 -6.96
CA TYR A 170 0.81 13.52 -7.60
C TYR A 170 1.87 13.37 -8.68
N ASP A 171 2.06 14.39 -9.52
CA ASP A 171 3.12 14.42 -10.50
C ASP A 171 4.52 14.41 -9.85
N ALA A 172 4.67 15.17 -8.75
CA ALA A 172 5.93 15.20 -7.98
C ALA A 172 6.32 13.84 -7.43
N VAL A 173 5.36 13.04 -6.96
CA VAL A 173 5.60 11.66 -6.47
C VAL A 173 6.04 10.73 -7.61
N LEU A 174 5.37 10.78 -8.76
CA LEU A 174 5.75 9.93 -9.90
C LEU A 174 7.15 10.28 -10.42
N ARG A 175 7.49 11.56 -10.46
CA ARG A 175 8.83 12.04 -10.81
C ARG A 175 9.87 11.53 -9.83
N TYR A 176 9.61 11.65 -8.53
CA TYR A 176 10.48 11.13 -7.49
C TYR A 176 10.73 9.62 -7.64
N PHE A 177 9.71 8.83 -7.95
CA PHE A 177 9.89 7.41 -8.21
C PHE A 177 10.72 7.16 -9.46
N ALA A 178 10.46 7.88 -10.55
CA ALA A 178 11.25 7.75 -11.79
C ALA A 178 12.73 8.11 -11.55
N ASP A 179 12.97 9.14 -10.75
CA ASP A 179 14.35 9.55 -10.39
C ASP A 179 15.07 8.51 -9.51
N LEU A 180 14.35 7.66 -8.80
CA LEU A 180 14.92 6.62 -7.93
C LEU A 180 15.07 5.26 -8.60
N LEU A 181 14.41 5.02 -9.75
CA LEU A 181 14.49 3.74 -10.44
C LEU A 181 15.87 3.51 -11.09
N ALA A 182 16.32 2.26 -11.00
CA ALA A 182 17.40 1.76 -11.84
C ALA A 182 16.95 1.64 -13.30
N PRO A 183 17.87 1.56 -14.27
CA PRO A 183 17.50 1.13 -15.62
C PRO A 183 16.72 -0.18 -15.57
N ASP A 184 15.63 -0.27 -16.32
CA ASP A 184 14.70 -1.42 -16.33
C ASP A 184 13.97 -1.69 -15.00
N GLY A 185 14.08 -0.79 -14.02
CA GLY A 185 13.35 -0.87 -12.76
C GLY A 185 11.84 -0.65 -12.94
N ILE A 186 11.06 -1.15 -11.99
CA ILE A 186 9.59 -1.07 -12.02
C ILE A 186 9.02 -0.37 -10.78
N VAL A 187 7.90 0.32 -10.97
CA VAL A 187 7.04 0.79 -9.88
C VAL A 187 5.82 -0.11 -9.80
N VAL A 188 5.55 -0.64 -8.62
CA VAL A 188 4.31 -1.36 -8.30
C VAL A 188 3.44 -0.45 -7.45
N LEU A 189 2.38 0.08 -8.07
CA LEU A 189 1.46 1.02 -7.44
C LEU A 189 0.09 0.36 -7.26
N ALA A 190 -0.48 0.42 -6.07
CA ALA A 190 -1.84 -0.04 -5.82
C ALA A 190 -2.65 1.06 -5.15
N ILE A 191 -3.84 1.29 -5.67
CA ILE A 191 -4.76 2.38 -5.27
C ILE A 191 -6.20 1.96 -5.59
N GLU A 192 -7.19 2.50 -4.87
CA GLU A 192 -8.59 2.33 -5.23
C GLU A 192 -8.92 2.95 -6.58
N ASN A 193 -9.79 2.28 -7.32
CA ASN A 193 -10.38 2.87 -8.51
C ASN A 193 -11.45 3.90 -8.12
N GLN A 194 -11.28 5.15 -8.55
CA GLN A 194 -12.25 6.24 -8.36
C GLN A 194 -13.67 5.85 -8.81
N PHE A 195 -13.77 5.07 -9.87
CA PHE A 195 -15.02 4.60 -10.46
C PHE A 195 -15.29 3.13 -10.13
N GLY A 196 -14.85 2.66 -8.97
CA GLY A 196 -15.20 1.33 -8.48
C GLY A 196 -16.72 1.15 -8.37
N LEU A 197 -17.25 0.01 -8.84
CA LEU A 197 -18.70 -0.25 -8.86
C LEU A 197 -19.36 -0.10 -7.49
N LYS A 198 -18.65 -0.40 -6.40
CA LYS A 198 -19.14 -0.22 -5.04
C LYS A 198 -19.63 1.22 -4.76
N TYR A 199 -18.99 2.21 -5.32
CA TYR A 199 -19.37 3.62 -5.14
C TYR A 199 -20.67 3.97 -5.88
N PHE A 200 -20.92 3.37 -7.04
CA PHE A 200 -22.21 3.47 -7.73
C PHE A 200 -23.33 2.68 -7.02
N SER A 201 -22.94 1.67 -6.26
CA SER A 201 -23.86 0.89 -5.42
C SER A 201 -24.04 1.49 -4.01
N ASN A 202 -23.76 2.78 -3.85
CA ASN A 202 -24.00 3.55 -2.63
C ASN A 202 -23.03 3.24 -1.47
N SER A 203 -21.85 2.70 -1.74
CA SER A 203 -20.77 2.64 -0.75
C SER A 203 -20.17 4.02 -0.52
N ARG A 204 -19.72 4.26 0.70
CA ARG A 204 -18.99 5.49 1.02
C ARG A 204 -17.59 5.44 0.41
N GLU A 205 -17.05 6.61 0.10
CA GLU A 205 -15.66 6.74 -0.30
C GLU A 205 -14.73 6.30 0.85
N ASP A 206 -13.73 5.49 0.55
CA ASP A 206 -12.94 4.74 1.55
C ASP A 206 -12.13 5.62 2.51
N HIS A 207 -11.71 6.81 2.07
CA HIS A 207 -10.80 7.68 2.83
C HIS A 207 -11.55 8.80 3.59
N LEU A 208 -12.63 9.31 2.99
CA LEU A 208 -13.37 10.47 3.50
C LEU A 208 -14.72 10.08 4.12
N GLY A 209 -15.16 8.83 3.89
CA GLY A 209 -16.42 8.32 4.44
C GLY A 209 -17.68 9.01 3.89
N THR A 210 -17.57 9.76 2.79
CA THR A 210 -18.65 10.52 2.17
C THR A 210 -19.13 9.80 0.90
N MET A 211 -20.45 9.70 0.72
CA MET A 211 -21.03 9.09 -0.49
C MET A 211 -20.73 9.93 -1.72
N PHE A 212 -20.43 9.27 -2.83
CA PHE A 212 -20.20 9.83 -4.15
C PHE A 212 -19.00 10.79 -4.28
N GLU A 213 -18.28 11.07 -3.21
CA GLU A 213 -17.17 12.04 -3.20
C GLU A 213 -16.13 11.80 -4.29
N GLY A 214 -15.67 10.53 -4.43
CA GLY A 214 -14.74 10.16 -5.48
C GLY A 214 -15.34 10.33 -6.88
N ILE A 215 -16.57 9.85 -7.11
CA ILE A 215 -17.27 9.95 -8.40
C ILE A 215 -17.48 11.42 -8.81
N GLU A 216 -17.79 12.29 -7.84
CA GLU A 216 -17.97 13.72 -8.05
C GLU A 216 -16.64 14.50 -8.18
N GLY A 217 -15.48 13.85 -8.03
CA GLY A 217 -14.16 14.47 -8.23
C GLY A 217 -13.58 15.20 -7.01
N TYR A 218 -13.97 14.81 -5.80
CA TYR A 218 -13.43 15.34 -4.53
C TYR A 218 -13.64 16.85 -4.31
N HIS A 219 -14.73 17.41 -4.83
CA HIS A 219 -14.99 18.85 -4.76
C HIS A 219 -15.22 19.38 -3.35
N ARG A 220 -15.70 18.51 -2.44
CA ARG A 220 -15.99 18.91 -1.04
C ARG A 220 -14.73 18.91 -0.16
N HIS A 221 -13.71 18.14 -0.56
CA HIS A 221 -12.47 17.97 0.19
C HIS A 221 -11.23 18.13 -0.71
N PRO A 222 -11.08 19.27 -1.39
CA PRO A 222 -9.98 19.44 -2.34
C PRO A 222 -8.62 19.35 -1.64
N GLY A 223 -7.66 18.68 -2.28
CA GLY A 223 -6.26 18.67 -1.87
C GLY A 223 -5.90 17.75 -0.70
N ARG A 224 -6.79 16.88 -0.23
CA ARG A 224 -6.47 15.93 0.85
C ARG A 224 -6.12 14.55 0.32
N VAL A 225 -7.10 13.86 -0.24
CA VAL A 225 -6.98 12.50 -0.76
C VAL A 225 -7.64 12.48 -2.12
N ARG A 226 -7.08 11.74 -3.05
CA ARG A 226 -7.67 11.57 -4.36
C ARG A 226 -7.33 10.21 -4.94
N THR A 227 -8.34 9.49 -5.38
CA THR A 227 -8.18 8.31 -6.22
C THR A 227 -8.38 8.70 -7.70
N PHE A 228 -8.08 7.79 -8.60
CA PHE A 228 -8.07 8.04 -10.04
C PHE A 228 -8.86 6.97 -10.78
N GLY A 229 -9.51 7.37 -11.88
CA GLY A 229 -9.95 6.43 -12.89
C GLY A 229 -8.77 5.89 -13.69
N LYS A 230 -8.91 4.70 -14.28
CA LYS A 230 -7.84 4.02 -15.02
C LYS A 230 -7.18 4.92 -16.08
N VAL A 231 -7.98 5.59 -16.91
CA VAL A 231 -7.49 6.40 -18.04
C VAL A 231 -6.62 7.56 -17.56
N GLU A 232 -7.07 8.25 -16.51
CA GLU A 232 -6.31 9.36 -15.94
C GLU A 232 -5.03 8.86 -15.27
N LEU A 233 -5.10 7.79 -14.48
CA LEU A 233 -3.92 7.22 -13.84
C LEU A 233 -2.89 6.76 -14.88
N GLU A 234 -3.33 6.06 -15.92
CA GLU A 234 -2.46 5.63 -17.02
C GLU A 234 -1.79 6.82 -17.70
N SER A 235 -2.54 7.88 -18.00
CA SER A 235 -1.99 9.11 -18.61
C SER A 235 -0.92 9.75 -17.73
N ASN A 236 -1.13 9.79 -16.41
CA ASN A 236 -0.15 10.33 -15.47
C ASN A 236 1.11 9.46 -15.37
N LEU A 237 0.95 8.14 -15.28
CA LEU A 237 2.06 7.20 -15.22
C LEU A 237 2.92 7.24 -16.50
N ARG A 238 2.28 7.31 -17.67
CA ARG A 238 3.00 7.34 -18.97
C ARG A 238 3.86 8.58 -19.20
N LYS A 239 3.75 9.62 -18.38
CA LYS A 239 4.68 10.76 -18.40
C LYS A 239 6.10 10.35 -17.99
N TYR A 240 6.22 9.32 -17.15
CA TYR A 240 7.48 8.91 -16.52
C TYR A 240 7.86 7.47 -16.82
N PHE A 241 6.89 6.60 -17.10
CA PHE A 241 7.09 5.16 -17.30
C PHE A 241 6.59 4.76 -18.69
N PRO A 242 7.47 4.26 -19.57
CA PRO A 242 7.13 3.96 -20.97
C PRO A 242 6.17 2.78 -21.10
N CYS A 243 6.24 1.82 -20.16
CA CYS A 243 5.36 0.67 -20.10
C CYS A 243 4.49 0.73 -18.85
N VAL A 244 3.17 0.58 -19.00
CA VAL A 244 2.20 0.56 -17.91
C VAL A 244 1.26 -0.62 -18.11
N GLU A 245 1.19 -1.49 -17.13
CA GLU A 245 0.28 -2.64 -17.10
C GLU A 245 -0.67 -2.52 -15.92
N PHE A 246 -1.93 -2.93 -16.10
CA PHE A 246 -2.93 -2.93 -15.05
C PHE A 246 -3.30 -4.35 -14.64
N TYR A 247 -3.38 -4.51 -13.32
CA TYR A 247 -3.89 -5.70 -12.66
C TYR A 247 -5.06 -5.29 -11.77
N TYR A 248 -6.04 -6.17 -11.66
CA TYR A 248 -7.30 -5.91 -10.97
C TYR A 248 -7.44 -6.88 -9.80
N PRO A 249 -7.18 -6.43 -8.58
CA PRO A 249 -7.40 -7.22 -7.37
C PRO A 249 -8.88 -7.21 -6.97
N TYR A 250 -9.43 -8.36 -6.70
CA TYR A 250 -10.82 -8.56 -6.27
C TYR A 250 -10.88 -9.21 -4.88
N PRO A 251 -11.78 -8.75 -3.99
CA PRO A 251 -12.74 -7.64 -4.20
C PRO A 251 -12.11 -6.25 -4.20
N ASP A 252 -10.92 -6.07 -3.62
CA ASP A 252 -10.12 -4.85 -3.63
C ASP A 252 -8.63 -5.16 -3.39
N TYR A 253 -7.75 -4.16 -3.56
CA TYR A 253 -6.30 -4.33 -3.38
C TYR A 253 -5.88 -4.48 -1.92
N LYS A 254 -6.74 -4.09 -0.97
CA LYS A 254 -6.41 -4.18 0.46
C LYS A 254 -6.35 -5.64 0.90
N LEU A 255 -7.36 -6.43 0.54
CA LEU A 255 -7.50 -7.84 0.93
C LEU A 255 -7.98 -8.69 -0.25
N PRO A 256 -7.21 -8.84 -1.31
CA PRO A 256 -7.66 -9.55 -2.51
C PRO A 256 -7.79 -11.05 -2.26
N ASP A 257 -8.82 -11.63 -2.86
CA ASP A 257 -8.97 -13.09 -3.01
C ASP A 257 -8.31 -13.56 -4.31
N CYS A 258 -8.26 -12.69 -5.33
CA CYS A 258 -7.53 -12.94 -6.57
C CYS A 258 -7.06 -11.62 -7.20
N VAL A 259 -6.05 -11.72 -8.08
CA VAL A 259 -5.54 -10.61 -8.89
C VAL A 259 -5.61 -11.02 -10.35
N VAL A 260 -6.30 -10.24 -11.16
CA VAL A 260 -6.59 -10.53 -12.56
C VAL A 260 -5.81 -9.58 -13.47
N SER A 261 -5.13 -10.10 -14.49
CA SER A 261 -4.46 -9.25 -15.49
C SER A 261 -5.48 -8.59 -16.43
N GLY A 262 -5.10 -7.45 -17.03
CA GLY A 262 -5.95 -6.77 -18.02
C GLY A 262 -6.26 -7.62 -19.25
N GLN A 263 -5.36 -8.53 -19.64
CA GLN A 263 -5.61 -9.47 -20.73
C GLN A 263 -6.68 -10.52 -20.35
N PHE A 264 -6.60 -11.05 -19.12
CA PHE A 264 -7.59 -12.01 -18.66
C PHE A 264 -8.95 -11.37 -18.45
N LEU A 265 -8.99 -10.13 -17.95
CA LEU A 265 -10.24 -9.40 -17.75
C LEU A 265 -11.06 -9.24 -19.05
N ALA A 266 -10.39 -9.15 -20.19
CA ALA A 266 -11.04 -9.11 -21.51
C ALA A 266 -11.57 -10.49 -21.97
N SER A 267 -11.33 -11.58 -21.22
CA SER A 267 -11.78 -12.92 -21.58
C SER A 267 -13.20 -13.21 -21.04
N GLN A 268 -13.91 -14.11 -21.70
CA GLN A 268 -15.26 -14.55 -21.26
C GLN A 268 -15.27 -15.22 -19.87
N ARG A 269 -14.11 -15.67 -19.37
CA ARG A 269 -14.00 -16.33 -18.05
C ARG A 269 -13.81 -15.37 -16.88
N ALA A 270 -13.52 -14.10 -17.17
CA ALA A 270 -13.28 -13.12 -16.12
C ALA A 270 -14.53 -12.92 -15.23
N GLY A 271 -15.71 -12.84 -15.83
CA GLY A 271 -16.97 -12.68 -15.12
C GLY A 271 -17.24 -13.80 -14.12
N GLU A 272 -17.00 -15.06 -14.50
CA GLU A 272 -17.18 -16.22 -13.62
C GLU A 272 -16.25 -16.13 -12.37
N LEU A 273 -15.00 -15.69 -12.55
CA LEU A 273 -14.04 -15.57 -11.45
C LEU A 273 -14.40 -14.40 -10.52
N VAL A 274 -14.74 -13.25 -11.11
CA VAL A 274 -15.06 -12.03 -10.36
C VAL A 274 -16.34 -12.18 -9.55
N SER A 275 -17.36 -12.85 -10.12
CA SER A 275 -18.63 -13.11 -9.44
C SER A 275 -18.50 -14.00 -8.19
N GLN A 276 -17.41 -14.77 -8.08
CA GLN A 276 -17.11 -15.58 -6.90
C GLN A 276 -16.42 -14.80 -5.79
N SER A 277 -15.85 -13.62 -6.10
CA SER A 277 -15.19 -12.79 -5.09
C SER A 277 -16.25 -12.07 -4.24
N LYS A 278 -16.11 -12.16 -2.92
CA LYS A 278 -17.06 -11.54 -1.98
C LYS A 278 -16.70 -10.08 -1.76
N SER A 279 -17.68 -9.19 -1.92
CA SER A 279 -17.53 -7.82 -1.43
C SER A 279 -17.23 -7.80 0.07
N ARG A 280 -16.27 -6.94 0.47
CA ARG A 280 -15.85 -6.78 1.87
C ARG A 280 -16.14 -5.39 2.41
N ASP A 281 -17.04 -4.67 1.78
CA ASP A 281 -17.41 -3.37 2.29
C ASP A 281 -18.28 -3.54 3.54
N TYR A 282 -17.65 -3.42 4.70
CA TYR A 282 -18.30 -3.48 6.01
C TYR A 282 -19.21 -2.29 6.27
N SER A 283 -19.04 -1.19 5.53
CA SER A 283 -19.87 0.02 5.61
C SER A 283 -20.89 0.12 4.47
N GLY A 284 -20.80 -0.77 3.52
CA GLY A 284 -21.62 -0.75 2.32
C GLY A 284 -23.07 -1.20 2.55
N PRO A 285 -23.99 -0.72 1.71
CA PRO A 285 -25.41 -0.86 2.00
C PRO A 285 -25.94 -2.28 1.86
N ARG A 286 -25.34 -3.15 1.05
CA ARG A 286 -25.79 -4.56 0.95
C ARG A 286 -24.89 -5.35 -0.01
N GLN A 287 -24.30 -6.37 0.52
CA GLN A 287 -23.55 -7.35 -0.27
C GLN A 287 -24.37 -7.96 -1.41
N VAL A 288 -25.65 -8.26 -1.14
CA VAL A 288 -26.58 -8.82 -2.14
C VAL A 288 -26.77 -7.90 -3.35
N PHE A 289 -26.92 -6.60 -3.09
CA PHE A 289 -27.07 -5.62 -4.18
C PHE A 289 -25.80 -5.44 -5.00
N TRP A 290 -24.65 -5.51 -4.33
CA TRP A 290 -23.35 -5.47 -4.98
C TRP A 290 -23.14 -6.67 -5.90
N ASP A 291 -23.41 -7.87 -5.41
CA ASP A 291 -23.24 -9.11 -6.17
C ASP A 291 -24.13 -9.14 -7.41
N GLU A 292 -25.38 -8.70 -7.28
CA GLU A 292 -26.34 -8.58 -8.40
C GLU A 292 -25.91 -7.50 -9.40
N SER A 293 -25.45 -6.35 -8.95
CA SER A 293 -25.02 -5.25 -9.83
C SER A 293 -23.74 -5.58 -10.58
N THR A 294 -22.81 -6.28 -9.96
CA THR A 294 -21.58 -6.76 -10.60
C THR A 294 -21.91 -7.74 -11.71
N ALA A 295 -22.77 -8.73 -11.43
CA ALA A 295 -23.20 -9.71 -12.42
C ALA A 295 -23.99 -9.10 -13.60
N ALA A 296 -24.64 -7.95 -13.39
CA ALA A 296 -25.41 -7.27 -14.45
C ALA A 296 -24.55 -6.35 -15.34
N LEU A 297 -23.33 -5.98 -14.90
CA LEU A 297 -22.46 -5.05 -15.62
C LEU A 297 -21.28 -5.76 -16.33
N GLU A 298 -21.11 -7.04 -16.13
CA GLU A 298 -20.20 -7.92 -16.86
C GLU A 298 -20.90 -8.57 -18.07
#